data_0d8a970f4d6cbeff3be67c735a029618
#
_entry.id   0d8a970f4d6cbeff3be67c735a029618
#
_cell.length_a   1.000
_cell.length_b   1.000
_cell.length_c   1.000
_cell.angle_alpha   90.00
_cell.angle_beta   90.00
_cell.angle_gamma   90.00
#
_symmetry.space_group_name_H-M   'P 1'
#
loop_
_entity.id
_entity.type
_entity.pdbx_description
1 polymer ?
#
loop_
_entity_poly.entity_id
_entity_poly.type
_entity_poly.pdbx_seq_one_letter_code
_entity_poly.pdbx_strand_id
1 'polypeptide(L)'
;MPTKKEIQXLYFMXARFKLLEIASFLDRVDRHEGXADFRHPAFAKALAAMQNPPEGTTRAQAVHLAFSDHSTEPAQSAGIQFAYGAHNEEVKS
;
A
#
# COMPACT_ATOMS: atom_id res chain seq x y z
N MET A 1 -13.90 -24.13 12.95
CA MET A 1 -12.99 -23.12 12.42
C MET A 1 -12.54 -23.50 11.03
N PRO A 2 -12.59 -22.60 10.07
CA PRO A 2 -12.20 -22.97 8.71
C PRO A 2 -10.69 -23.18 8.59
N THR A 3 -10.35 -24.06 7.68
CA THR A 3 -8.94 -24.33 7.38
C THR A 3 -8.42 -23.29 6.39
N LYS A 4 -7.10 -23.28 6.20
CA LYS A 4 -6.49 -22.43 5.20
C LYS A 4 -7.10 -22.66 3.82
N LYS A 5 -7.31 -23.92 3.48
CA LYS A 5 -7.86 -24.26 2.18
C LYS A 5 -9.26 -23.70 2.00
N GLU A 6 -10.06 -23.76 3.06
CA GLU A 6 -11.41 -23.23 3.00
C GLU A 6 -11.42 -21.72 2.86
N ILE A 7 -10.54 -21.05 3.58
CA ILE A 7 -10.42 -19.60 3.49
C ILE A 7 -9.94 -19.21 2.09
N GLN A 8 -9.01 -19.92 1.56
CA GLN A 8 -8.58 -19.68 0.20
C GLN A 8 -9.70 -19.76 -0.82
N UNK A 9 -10.30 -20.62 -0.72
CA UNK A 9 -11.33 -20.87 -1.58
C UNK A 9 -12.32 -19.89 -1.60
N LEU A 10 -12.66 -19.57 -0.43
CA LEU A 10 -13.73 -18.61 -0.25
C LEU A 10 -13.35 -17.23 -0.81
N TYR A 11 -12.15 -16.79 -0.57
CA TYR A 11 -11.75 -15.42 -0.89
C TYR A 11 -10.85 -15.29 -2.10
N PHE A 12 -10.48 -16.38 -2.73
CA PHE A 12 -9.47 -16.32 -3.79
C PHE A 12 -9.86 -15.39 -4.92
N MET A 13 -11.10 -15.53 -5.41
CA MET A 13 -11.52 -14.72 -6.55
C MET A 13 -11.56 -13.22 -6.23
N UNK A 14 -11.78 -12.99 -5.17
CA UNK A 14 -11.81 -11.70 -4.77
C UNK A 14 -10.50 -11.11 -4.78
N ALA A 15 -9.69 -11.80 -4.11
CA ALA A 15 -8.30 -11.35 -4.03
C ALA A 15 -7.67 -11.27 -5.42
N ARG A 16 -7.92 -12.26 -6.22
CA ARG A 16 -7.41 -12.27 -7.59
C ARG A 16 -7.85 -11.03 -8.35
N PHE A 17 -9.12 -10.72 -8.23
CA PHE A 17 -9.67 -9.57 -8.93
C PHE A 17 -9.01 -8.27 -8.48
N LYS A 18 -8.81 -8.13 -7.19
CA LYS A 18 -8.18 -6.92 -6.66
C LYS A 18 -6.74 -6.81 -7.09
N LEU A 19 -6.04 -7.93 -7.14
CA LEU A 19 -4.66 -7.89 -7.60
C LEU A 19 -4.57 -7.50 -9.06
N LEU A 20 -5.50 -7.97 -9.88
CA LEU A 20 -5.55 -7.56 -11.28
C LEU A 20 -5.84 -6.08 -11.41
N GLU A 21 -6.68 -5.53 -10.54
CA GLU A 21 -6.95 -4.10 -10.55
C GLU A 21 -5.70 -3.30 -10.19
N ILE A 22 -4.94 -3.79 -9.24
CA ILE A 22 -3.70 -3.14 -8.85
C ILE A 22 -2.71 -3.16 -10.01
N ALA A 23 -2.60 -4.30 -10.67
CA ALA A 23 -1.69 -4.42 -11.82
C ALA A 23 -2.09 -3.46 -12.93
N SER A 24 -3.40 -3.35 -13.18
CA SER A 24 -3.89 -2.43 -14.20
C SER A 24 -3.60 -0.99 -13.84
N PHE A 25 -3.72 -0.66 -12.57
CA PHE A 25 -3.40 0.67 -12.09
C PHE A 25 -1.93 1.01 -12.36
N LEU A 26 -1.04 0.09 -12.05
CA LEU A 26 0.38 0.31 -12.27
C LEU A 26 0.71 0.44 -13.76
N ASP A 27 0.06 -0.38 -14.58
CA ASP A 27 0.23 -0.28 -16.03
C ASP A 27 -0.23 1.07 -16.55
N ARG A 28 -1.31 1.58 -15.99
CA ARG A 28 -1.85 2.87 -16.40
C ARG A 28 -0.90 3.99 -16.07
N VAL A 29 -0.30 3.93 -14.89
CA VAL A 29 0.71 4.92 -14.51
C VAL A 29 1.88 4.87 -15.49
N ASP A 30 2.32 3.66 -15.83
CA ASP A 30 3.48 3.49 -16.70
C ASP A 30 3.25 4.01 -18.10
N ARG A 31 2.01 3.95 -18.57
CA ARG A 31 1.71 4.38 -19.94
C ARG A 31 1.68 5.89 -20.12
N HIS A 32 1.50 6.63 -19.04
CA HIS A 32 1.34 8.07 -19.15
C HIS A 32 2.65 8.78 -18.95
N GLU A 33 2.78 9.94 -19.55
CA GLU A 33 3.99 10.73 -19.46
C GLU A 33 4.04 11.49 -18.15
N GLY A 34 5.21 11.79 -17.75
CA GLY A 34 5.44 12.59 -16.57
C GLY A 34 6.09 11.77 -15.47
N UNK A 35 6.31 12.30 -14.52
CA UNK A 35 6.93 11.64 -13.51
C UNK A 35 5.92 11.22 -12.59
N ALA A 36 6.21 10.26 -12.06
CA ALA A 36 5.38 9.78 -10.97
C ALA A 36 5.76 10.54 -9.70
N ASP A 37 4.77 10.76 -8.88
CA ASP A 37 5.08 11.44 -7.63
C ASP A 37 5.40 10.40 -6.55
N PHE A 38 5.44 10.85 -5.30
CA PHE A 38 5.87 10.01 -4.18
C PHE A 38 4.96 8.79 -3.95
N ARG A 39 3.74 8.83 -4.48
CA ARG A 39 2.83 7.71 -4.27
C ARG A 39 3.25 6.46 -5.01
N HIS A 40 3.97 6.62 -6.12
CA HIS A 40 4.42 5.47 -6.87
C HIS A 40 5.44 4.64 -6.09
N PRO A 41 6.53 5.21 -5.58
CA PRO A 41 7.44 4.41 -4.75
C PRO A 41 6.79 3.99 -3.43
N ALA A 42 5.87 4.76 -2.89
CA ALA A 42 5.17 4.34 -1.68
C ALA A 42 4.36 3.08 -1.94
N PHE A 43 3.74 2.99 -3.10
CA PHE A 43 2.96 1.81 -3.44
C PHE A 43 3.86 0.58 -3.60
N ALA A 44 5.00 0.75 -4.24
CA ALA A 44 5.96 -0.35 -4.39
C ALA A 44 6.46 -0.84 -3.04
N LYS A 45 6.70 0.10 -2.14
CA LYS A 45 7.13 -0.23 -0.79
C LYS A 45 6.06 -1.02 -0.05
N ALA A 46 4.81 -0.63 -0.23
CA ALA A 46 3.70 -1.34 0.41
C ALA A 46 3.56 -2.76 -0.14
N LEU A 47 3.73 -2.93 -1.44
CA LEU A 47 3.67 -4.26 -2.03
C LEU A 47 4.77 -5.16 -1.46
N ALA A 48 5.97 -4.62 -1.34
CA ALA A 48 7.07 -5.39 -0.79
C ALA A 48 6.81 -5.76 0.66
N ALA A 49 6.25 -4.83 1.43
CA ALA A 49 5.93 -5.10 2.84
C ALA A 49 4.87 -6.18 2.96
N MET A 50 3.93 -6.21 2.03
CA MET A 50 2.89 -7.23 2.05
C MET A 50 3.48 -8.61 1.80
N GLN A 51 4.44 -8.71 0.91
CA GLN A 51 5.05 -10.00 0.60
C GLN A 51 5.95 -10.49 1.72
N ASN A 52 6.63 -9.57 2.39
CA ASN A 52 7.56 -9.90 3.45
C ASN A 52 7.31 -9.01 4.65
N PRO A 53 6.22 -9.26 5.38
CA PRO A 53 5.92 -8.40 6.52
C PRO A 53 6.98 -8.56 7.61
N PRO A 54 7.28 -7.49 8.33
CA PRO A 54 8.22 -7.61 9.44
C PRO A 54 7.71 -8.60 10.48
N GLU A 55 8.64 -9.22 11.16
CA GLU A 55 8.28 -10.20 12.16
C GLU A 55 7.36 -9.58 13.20
N GLY A 56 6.32 -10.31 13.58
CA GLY A 56 5.37 -9.83 14.55
C GLY A 56 4.29 -8.92 13.98
N THR A 57 4.26 -8.79 12.66
CA THR A 57 3.33 -7.88 12.00
C THR A 57 2.49 -8.66 11.00
N THR A 58 1.20 -8.39 10.95
CA THR A 58 0.37 -8.97 9.89
C THR A 58 0.64 -8.24 8.58
N ARG A 59 0.26 -8.87 7.47
CA ARG A 59 0.42 -8.23 6.17
C ARG A 59 -0.38 -6.95 6.07
N ALA A 60 -1.60 -6.95 6.59
CA ALA A 60 -2.43 -5.75 6.56
C ALA A 60 -1.78 -4.62 7.35
N GLN A 61 -1.23 -4.94 8.52
CA GLN A 61 -0.54 -3.93 9.30
C GLN A 61 0.69 -3.42 8.55
N ALA A 62 1.42 -4.31 7.91
CA ALA A 62 2.64 -3.92 7.20
C ALA A 62 2.32 -2.96 6.06
N VAL A 63 1.27 -3.23 5.32
CA VAL A 63 0.85 -2.35 4.22
C VAL A 63 0.42 -1.01 4.77
N HIS A 64 -0.37 -1.02 5.81
CA HIS A 64 -0.85 0.20 6.42
C HIS A 64 0.31 1.07 6.92
N LEU A 65 1.28 0.43 7.56
CA LEU A 65 2.45 1.15 8.05
C LEU A 65 3.29 1.71 6.91
N ALA A 66 3.37 0.97 5.80
CA ALA A 66 4.16 1.45 4.67
C ALA A 66 3.60 2.74 4.10
N PHE A 67 2.28 2.93 4.17
CA PHE A 67 1.65 4.15 3.68
C PHE A 67 1.59 5.24 4.73
N SER A 68 1.88 4.93 5.98
CA SER A 68 1.67 5.86 7.08
C SER A 68 2.88 6.73 7.30
N ASP A 69 2.64 7.84 7.98
CA ASP A 69 3.69 8.73 8.41
C ASP A 69 4.23 8.24 9.74
N HIS A 70 5.51 7.94 9.77
CA HIS A 70 6.16 7.46 10.99
C HIS A 70 6.68 8.58 11.86
N SER A 71 6.52 9.84 11.45
CA SER A 71 7.03 10.94 12.24
C SER A 71 6.17 11.12 13.48
N THR A 72 6.74 11.78 14.47
CA THR A 72 6.01 12.05 15.70
C THR A 72 5.32 13.39 15.70
N GLU A 73 5.34 14.07 14.58
CA GLU A 73 4.71 15.38 14.49
C GLU A 73 3.33 15.22 13.88
N PRO A 74 2.32 15.28 14.70
CA PRO A 74 1.05 14.74 14.27
C PRO A 74 0.21 15.66 13.42
N ALA A 75 0.08 16.92 13.80
CA ALA A 75 -1.00 17.70 13.23
C ALA A 75 -0.79 18.03 11.76
N GLN A 76 0.38 18.53 11.42
CA GLN A 76 0.62 18.94 10.05
C GLN A 76 0.70 17.77 9.10
N SER A 77 1.38 16.74 9.53
CA SER A 77 1.57 15.58 8.71
C SER A 77 0.27 14.85 8.45
N ALA A 78 -0.58 14.80 9.45
CA ALA A 78 -1.83 14.07 9.32
C ALA A 78 -2.71 14.68 8.25
N GLY A 79 -2.78 15.99 8.19
CA GLY A 79 -3.58 16.65 7.18
C GLY A 79 -3.08 16.37 5.78
N ILE A 80 -1.79 16.44 5.59
CA ILE A 80 -1.21 16.19 4.29
C ILE A 80 -1.40 14.75 3.86
N GLN A 81 -1.25 13.85 4.79
CA GLN A 81 -1.36 12.44 4.46
C GLN A 81 -2.74 12.04 4.06
N PHE A 82 -3.76 12.59 4.71
CA PHE A 82 -5.11 12.32 4.29
C PHE A 82 -5.34 12.75 2.85
N ALA A 83 -4.75 13.87 2.48
CA ALA A 83 -4.94 14.37 1.12
C ALA A 83 -4.31 13.46 0.09
N TYR A 84 -3.17 12.87 0.39
CA TYR A 84 -2.42 12.11 -0.60
C TYR A 84 -2.61 10.61 -0.51
N GLY A 85 -3.06 10.10 0.61
CA GLY A 85 -3.21 8.66 0.79
C GLY A 85 -1.94 7.92 1.14
N ALA A 86 -0.81 8.63 1.26
CA ALA A 86 0.46 8.03 1.60
C ALA A 86 1.37 9.10 2.15
N HIS A 87 2.38 8.67 2.88
CA HIS A 87 3.36 9.61 3.43
C HIS A 87 4.16 10.23 2.30
N ASN A 88 4.19 11.55 2.27
CA ASN A 88 4.89 12.27 1.22
C ASN A 88 6.27 12.68 1.70
N GLU A 89 7.26 11.89 1.37
CA GLU A 89 8.62 12.16 1.79
C GLU A 89 9.24 13.32 1.02
N GLU A 90 8.62 13.72 -0.07
CA GLU A 90 9.12 14.83 -0.86
C GLU A 90 8.79 16.17 -0.23
N VAL A 91 7.82 16.21 0.64
CA VAL A 91 7.40 17.45 1.29
C VAL A 91 7.87 17.42 2.73
N LYS A 92 9.14 17.44 2.88
CA LYS A 92 9.70 17.46 4.21
C LYS A 92 10.03 18.86 4.61
N SER A 93 9.84 19.15 5.81
CA SER A 93 10.20 20.47 6.29
C SER A 93 11.54 20.48 6.97
#